data_57f118ef0dacb2b0764243b42fda4f9c
#
_entry.id   57f118ef0dacb2b0764243b42fda4f9c
#
_cell.length_a   1.000
_cell.length_b   1.000
_cell.length_c   1.000
_cell.angle_alpha   90.00
_cell.angle_beta   90.00
_cell.angle_gamma   90.00
#
_symmetry.space_group_name_H-M   'P 1'
#
loop_
_entity.id
_entity.type
_entity.pdbx_description
1 polymer ?
#
loop_
_entity_poly.entity_id
_entity_poly.type
_entity_poly.pdbx_seq_one_letter_code
_entity_poly.pdbx_strand_id
1 'polypeptide(L)'
;MKSNKKQVKLTFIGGLLALAMFSACSKSDGEPGNVENKNKGVQMSANTQFGNILTDADGKTLYFFSNDTKGTSTCSGNCIATWPVYYSSETSTDLKIDKSLLGEITREDGSKQSTYKGWPLYYYTGDSQSGQVKGDAVNKIWYVAKPDYLLMVANAQLIGHDTKNYLGDYTEGTGKTIYLTDDKGRTLYAFKPDKFNKNNYTAADFSNDATWPIFQKETGALPSLVRTADIAVINVYGKKQLTFKGWPLYYFGQDIQRGDNKGISFPRVGVWPIVNDNTAVAPAN
;
A
#
# COMPACT_ATOMS: atom_id res chain seq x y z
N MET A 1 -55.20 56.20 -14.23
CA MET A 1 -55.63 56.34 -15.66
C MET A 1 -55.59 54.94 -16.22
N LYS A 2 -56.75 54.23 -16.34
CA LYS A 2 -57.56 54.06 -17.53
C LYS A 2 -56.66 53.71 -18.73
N SER A 3 -56.74 52.57 -19.47
CA SER A 3 -57.94 51.98 -20.09
C SER A 3 -57.51 50.70 -20.84
N ASN A 4 -58.26 49.64 -20.70
CA ASN A 4 -59.15 48.94 -21.63
C ASN A 4 -58.55 48.06 -22.74
N LYS A 5 -58.76 46.78 -22.60
CA LYS A 5 -59.65 45.86 -23.36
C LYS A 5 -59.39 45.75 -24.87
N LYS A 6 -59.17 44.50 -25.34
CA LYS A 6 -60.20 43.84 -26.20
C LYS A 6 -59.85 42.36 -26.41
N GLN A 7 -60.88 41.55 -26.14
CA GLN A 7 -61.00 40.14 -26.57
C GLN A 7 -61.42 40.10 -28.05
N VAL A 8 -60.99 39.04 -28.76
CA VAL A 8 -61.75 38.55 -29.92
C VAL A 8 -61.75 37.03 -29.85
N LYS A 9 -62.92 36.47 -29.67
CA LYS A 9 -63.30 35.07 -29.94
C LYS A 9 -63.50 34.90 -31.42
N LEU A 10 -63.04 33.80 -32.01
CA LEU A 10 -63.65 33.29 -33.24
C LEU A 10 -63.65 31.76 -33.19
N THR A 11 -64.85 31.22 -33.20
CA THR A 11 -65.24 29.84 -33.31
C THR A 11 -65.45 29.50 -34.77
N PHE A 12 -64.93 28.41 -35.31
CA PHE A 12 -65.59 27.68 -36.38
C PHE A 12 -65.29 26.22 -36.40
N ILE A 13 -66.24 25.47 -36.55
CA ILE A 13 -66.72 24.11 -36.63
C ILE A 13 -66.15 23.39 -37.90
N GLY A 14 -65.89 22.09 -37.75
CA GLY A 14 -66.24 21.13 -38.77
C GLY A 14 -65.13 20.29 -39.34
N GLY A 15 -65.29 18.97 -39.24
CA GLY A 15 -64.68 18.04 -40.17
C GLY A 15 -64.18 16.72 -39.55
N LEU A 16 -65.14 15.84 -39.37
CA LEU A 16 -64.90 14.44 -39.00
C LEU A 16 -64.38 13.66 -40.21
N LEU A 17 -63.13 13.06 -40.10
CA LEU A 17 -62.81 11.96 -40.98
C LEU A 17 -61.89 10.95 -40.20
N ALA A 18 -62.49 9.82 -39.87
CA ALA A 18 -61.86 8.71 -39.26
C ALA A 18 -61.02 7.94 -40.31
N LEU A 19 -59.73 7.84 -40.11
CA LEU A 19 -58.91 6.88 -40.81
C LEU A 19 -58.19 6.05 -39.75
N ALA A 20 -58.68 4.81 -39.55
CA ALA A 20 -58.03 3.81 -38.74
C ALA A 20 -56.80 3.27 -39.48
N MET A 21 -55.62 3.64 -39.04
CA MET A 21 -54.41 2.92 -39.39
C MET A 21 -53.98 2.03 -38.21
N PHE A 22 -54.12 0.75 -38.39
CA PHE A 22 -53.49 -0.25 -37.53
C PHE A 22 -51.98 -0.10 -37.63
N SER A 23 -51.35 0.51 -36.64
CA SER A 23 -49.92 0.46 -36.47
C SER A 23 -49.59 -0.74 -35.57
N ALA A 24 -49.04 -1.79 -36.20
CA ALA A 24 -48.50 -2.92 -35.48
C ALA A 24 -47.29 -2.43 -34.64
N CYS A 25 -47.45 -2.32 -33.33
CA CYS A 25 -46.35 -2.27 -32.41
C CYS A 25 -45.65 -3.62 -32.40
N SER A 26 -44.56 -3.74 -33.14
CA SER A 26 -43.55 -4.75 -32.82
C SER A 26 -42.92 -4.35 -31.50
N LYS A 27 -43.19 -5.10 -30.46
CA LYS A 27 -42.39 -5.12 -29.24
C LYS A 27 -40.99 -5.54 -29.61
N SER A 28 -40.05 -4.64 -29.65
CA SER A 28 -38.67 -4.93 -29.46
C SER A 28 -38.40 -4.94 -27.96
N ASP A 29 -38.67 -6.06 -27.33
CA ASP A 29 -38.14 -6.35 -25.99
C ASP A 29 -36.63 -6.52 -26.13
N GLY A 30 -35.90 -5.46 -25.91
CA GLY A 30 -34.46 -5.38 -25.85
C GLY A 30 -34.11 -4.18 -25.00
N GLU A 31 -34.41 -4.24 -23.69
CA GLU A 31 -33.64 -3.47 -22.75
C GLU A 31 -32.16 -3.94 -22.93
N PRO A 32 -31.22 -3.03 -23.25
CA PRO A 32 -29.84 -3.36 -23.07
C PRO A 32 -29.68 -3.63 -21.57
N GLY A 33 -29.54 -4.91 -21.22
CA GLY A 33 -29.22 -5.33 -19.88
C GLY A 33 -28.10 -4.45 -19.39
N ASN A 34 -28.40 -3.62 -18.40
CA ASN A 34 -27.41 -2.93 -17.61
C ASN A 34 -26.56 -4.02 -16.96
N VAL A 35 -25.50 -4.45 -17.65
CA VAL A 35 -24.47 -5.28 -17.06
C VAL A 35 -23.81 -4.38 -16.02
N GLU A 36 -24.37 -4.36 -14.82
CA GLU A 36 -23.68 -3.83 -13.65
C GLU A 36 -22.33 -4.53 -13.63
N ASN A 37 -21.33 -3.84 -14.14
CA ASN A 37 -19.94 -4.29 -14.05
C ASN A 37 -19.53 -4.10 -12.60
N LYS A 38 -20.09 -4.95 -11.72
CA LYS A 38 -19.88 -4.86 -10.29
C LYS A 38 -18.42 -5.19 -10.02
N ASN A 39 -17.69 -4.22 -9.50
CA ASN A 39 -16.33 -4.44 -9.03
C ASN A 39 -16.28 -5.63 -8.07
N LYS A 40 -15.21 -6.41 -8.14
CA LYS A 40 -14.99 -7.59 -7.29
C LYS A 40 -13.55 -7.59 -6.78
N GLY A 41 -13.38 -8.11 -5.57
CA GLY A 41 -12.06 -8.21 -4.95
C GLY A 41 -11.41 -6.86 -4.69
N VAL A 42 -10.10 -6.84 -4.60
CA VAL A 42 -9.29 -5.62 -4.38
C VAL A 42 -9.35 -4.73 -5.62
N GLN A 43 -9.57 -3.44 -5.42
CA GLN A 43 -9.59 -2.41 -6.46
C GLN A 43 -8.48 -1.38 -6.20
N MET A 44 -8.14 -0.59 -7.21
CA MET A 44 -7.27 0.57 -7.10
C MET A 44 -8.11 1.84 -7.25
N SER A 45 -8.01 2.74 -6.28
CA SER A 45 -8.70 4.03 -6.30
C SER A 45 -7.70 5.17 -6.21
N ALA A 46 -7.92 6.24 -6.98
CA ALA A 46 -7.14 7.46 -6.87
C ALA A 46 -7.59 8.24 -5.62
N ASN A 47 -6.64 8.66 -4.80
CA ASN A 47 -6.86 9.51 -3.63
C ASN A 47 -5.99 10.75 -3.74
N THR A 48 -6.54 11.92 -3.46
CA THR A 48 -5.86 13.21 -3.65
C THR A 48 -4.66 13.40 -2.72
N GLN A 49 -4.70 12.81 -1.54
CA GLN A 49 -3.63 12.92 -0.53
C GLN A 49 -2.61 11.79 -0.64
N PHE A 50 -3.06 10.57 -0.95
CA PHE A 50 -2.25 9.36 -0.85
C PHE A 50 -1.84 8.77 -2.21
N GLY A 51 -2.27 9.37 -3.33
CA GLY A 51 -2.08 8.80 -4.66
C GLY A 51 -2.97 7.57 -4.88
N ASN A 52 -2.47 6.54 -5.56
CA ASN A 52 -3.22 5.30 -5.73
C ASN A 52 -3.23 4.50 -4.44
N ILE A 53 -4.43 4.12 -3.99
CA ILE A 53 -4.66 3.30 -2.79
C ILE A 53 -5.41 2.02 -3.17
N LEU A 54 -5.31 1.00 -2.33
CA LEU A 54 -6.11 -0.21 -2.45
C LEU A 54 -7.43 -0.03 -1.69
N THR A 55 -8.52 -0.46 -2.31
CA THR A 55 -9.87 -0.48 -1.74
C THR A 55 -10.52 -1.84 -1.96
N ASP A 56 -11.62 -2.09 -1.28
CA ASP A 56 -12.52 -3.17 -1.67
C ASP A 56 -13.38 -2.78 -2.89
N ALA A 57 -14.29 -3.67 -3.27
CA ALA A 57 -15.19 -3.48 -4.40
C ALA A 57 -16.15 -2.28 -4.25
N ASP A 58 -16.45 -1.88 -3.03
CA ASP A 58 -17.35 -0.75 -2.70
C ASP A 58 -16.57 0.55 -2.46
N GLY A 59 -15.26 0.54 -2.68
CA GLY A 59 -14.37 1.70 -2.53
C GLY A 59 -13.95 2.00 -1.09
N LYS A 60 -14.18 1.09 -0.13
CA LYS A 60 -13.66 1.24 1.23
C LYS A 60 -12.15 1.01 1.25
N THR A 61 -11.45 1.90 1.90
CA THR A 61 -9.98 1.88 1.98
C THR A 61 -9.47 0.65 2.74
N LEU A 62 -8.41 0.05 2.20
CA LEU A 62 -7.70 -1.06 2.82
C LEU A 62 -6.38 -0.58 3.44
N TYR A 63 -5.99 -1.24 4.51
CA TYR A 63 -4.81 -0.92 5.30
C TYR A 63 -3.93 -2.15 5.51
N PHE A 64 -2.64 -1.94 5.74
CA PHE A 64 -1.75 -2.95 6.26
C PHE A 64 -1.29 -2.62 7.68
N PHE A 65 -0.95 -3.65 8.45
CA PHE A 65 -0.44 -3.55 9.81
C PHE A 65 1.07 -3.82 9.84
N SER A 66 1.86 -2.87 10.32
CA SER A 66 3.32 -3.01 10.33
C SER A 66 3.83 -4.11 11.26
N ASN A 67 3.00 -4.61 12.18
CA ASN A 67 3.34 -5.76 13.02
C ASN A 67 3.26 -7.10 12.26
N ASP A 68 2.61 -7.14 11.09
CA ASP A 68 2.44 -8.35 10.28
C ASP A 68 3.65 -8.63 9.38
N THR A 69 4.85 -8.33 9.88
CA THR A 69 6.11 -8.40 9.13
C THR A 69 6.38 -9.76 8.52
N LYS A 70 5.93 -10.84 9.18
CA LYS A 70 6.11 -12.21 8.70
C LYS A 70 5.02 -12.67 7.72
N GLY A 71 4.09 -11.78 7.35
CA GLY A 71 2.97 -12.10 6.45
C GLY A 71 1.83 -12.86 7.13
N THR A 72 1.91 -13.09 8.44
CA THR A 72 0.81 -13.61 9.26
C THR A 72 0.13 -12.46 9.98
N SER A 73 -1.18 -12.56 10.18
CA SER A 73 -1.94 -11.56 10.92
C SER A 73 -1.67 -11.65 12.42
N THR A 74 -1.27 -10.53 13.01
CA THR A 74 -1.06 -10.39 14.47
C THR A 74 -2.15 -9.56 15.16
N CYS A 75 -3.11 -9.03 14.41
CA CYS A 75 -4.26 -8.31 14.95
C CYS A 75 -5.34 -9.28 15.40
N SER A 76 -5.59 -9.40 16.72
CA SER A 76 -6.60 -10.28 17.33
C SER A 76 -7.34 -9.58 18.47
N GLY A 77 -8.41 -10.16 18.99
CA GLY A 77 -9.18 -9.60 20.10
C GLY A 77 -9.68 -8.17 19.82
N ASN A 78 -9.41 -7.25 20.74
CA ASN A 78 -9.84 -5.84 20.59
C ASN A 78 -9.26 -5.13 19.37
N CYS A 79 -8.14 -5.62 18.81
CA CYS A 79 -7.58 -5.08 17.60
C CYS A 79 -8.56 -5.21 16.43
N ILE A 80 -9.17 -6.38 16.24
CA ILE A 80 -10.12 -6.65 15.15
C ILE A 80 -11.38 -5.78 15.27
N ALA A 81 -11.79 -5.42 16.49
CA ALA A 81 -12.94 -4.53 16.69
C ALA A 81 -12.72 -3.13 16.07
N THR A 82 -11.47 -2.66 16.04
CA THR A 82 -11.08 -1.37 15.44
C THR A 82 -10.61 -1.55 14.00
N TRP A 83 -9.95 -2.66 13.68
CA TRP A 83 -9.36 -3.00 12.40
C TRP A 83 -9.93 -4.32 11.85
N PRO A 84 -11.17 -4.30 11.34
CA PRO A 84 -11.79 -5.51 10.80
C PRO A 84 -10.98 -6.09 9.65
N VAL A 85 -10.97 -7.41 9.58
CA VAL A 85 -10.27 -8.17 8.56
C VAL A 85 -10.92 -7.94 7.19
N TYR A 86 -10.13 -7.71 6.16
CA TYR A 86 -10.60 -7.78 4.79
C TYR A 86 -10.39 -9.20 4.24
N TYR A 87 -11.47 -9.79 3.73
CA TYR A 87 -11.44 -11.04 2.98
C TYR A 87 -12.38 -10.96 1.77
N SER A 88 -11.89 -11.41 0.63
CA SER A 88 -12.68 -11.65 -0.57
C SER A 88 -12.19 -12.92 -1.26
N SER A 89 -13.10 -13.84 -1.53
CA SER A 89 -12.83 -15.02 -2.39
C SER A 89 -12.85 -14.65 -3.88
N GLU A 90 -13.32 -13.44 -4.22
CA GLU A 90 -13.44 -12.98 -5.59
C GLU A 90 -12.11 -12.39 -6.09
N THR A 91 -11.73 -12.81 -7.30
CA THR A 91 -10.58 -12.20 -7.99
C THR A 91 -10.88 -10.76 -8.34
N SER A 92 -9.89 -9.89 -8.19
CA SER A 92 -9.97 -8.48 -8.62
C SER A 92 -10.43 -8.37 -10.08
N THR A 93 -11.43 -7.52 -10.32
CA THR A 93 -11.85 -7.13 -11.67
C THR A 93 -11.08 -5.91 -12.19
N ASP A 94 -10.31 -5.23 -11.35
CA ASP A 94 -9.49 -4.09 -11.76
C ASP A 94 -8.27 -4.57 -12.57
N LEU A 95 -8.16 -4.07 -13.80
CA LEU A 95 -7.05 -4.42 -14.71
C LEU A 95 -5.71 -3.78 -14.30
N LYS A 96 -5.73 -2.79 -13.41
CA LYS A 96 -4.53 -2.14 -12.87
C LYS A 96 -3.91 -2.91 -11.72
N ILE A 97 -4.63 -3.86 -11.15
CA ILE A 97 -4.14 -4.72 -10.07
C ILE A 97 -3.41 -5.93 -10.67
N ASP A 98 -2.14 -6.08 -10.32
CA ASP A 98 -1.42 -7.33 -10.58
C ASP A 98 -1.95 -8.43 -9.65
N LYS A 99 -2.76 -9.32 -10.23
CA LYS A 99 -3.43 -10.39 -9.50
C LYS A 99 -2.47 -11.41 -8.89
N SER A 100 -1.26 -11.53 -9.43
CA SER A 100 -0.23 -12.42 -8.88
C SER A 100 0.30 -11.97 -7.52
N LEU A 101 0.05 -10.70 -7.15
CA LEU A 101 0.42 -10.10 -5.87
C LEU A 101 -0.66 -10.25 -4.79
N LEU A 102 -1.87 -10.70 -5.20
CA LEU A 102 -2.95 -11.05 -4.28
C LEU A 102 -2.74 -12.46 -3.73
N GLY A 103 -3.09 -12.65 -2.47
CA GLY A 103 -3.01 -13.94 -1.81
C GLY A 103 -4.00 -14.03 -0.66
N GLU A 104 -3.92 -15.14 0.06
CA GLU A 104 -4.78 -15.46 1.19
C GLU A 104 -3.94 -16.09 2.30
N ILE A 105 -4.28 -15.79 3.54
CA ILE A 105 -3.78 -16.49 4.72
C ILE A 105 -4.94 -17.07 5.53
N THR A 106 -4.67 -18.13 6.28
CA THR A 106 -5.53 -18.62 7.34
C THR A 106 -5.01 -18.06 8.66
N ARG A 107 -5.86 -17.37 9.39
CA ARG A 107 -5.57 -16.78 10.70
C ARG A 107 -5.59 -17.85 11.78
N GLU A 108 -5.10 -17.51 12.99
CA GLU A 108 -5.09 -18.44 14.15
C GLU A 108 -6.51 -18.89 14.56
N ASP A 109 -7.52 -18.04 14.35
CA ASP A 109 -8.93 -18.36 14.61
C ASP A 109 -9.60 -19.18 13.50
N GLY A 110 -8.84 -19.61 12.48
CA GLY A 110 -9.31 -20.38 11.34
C GLY A 110 -9.99 -19.54 10.25
N SER A 111 -10.23 -18.25 10.47
CA SER A 111 -10.81 -17.37 9.44
C SER A 111 -9.79 -17.06 8.34
N LYS A 112 -10.29 -16.70 7.16
CA LYS A 112 -9.47 -16.31 6.02
C LYS A 112 -9.27 -14.81 5.96
N GLN A 113 -8.13 -14.38 5.43
CA GLN A 113 -7.82 -12.98 5.21
C GLN A 113 -7.07 -12.81 3.90
N SER A 114 -7.49 -11.83 3.09
CA SER A 114 -6.79 -11.47 1.85
C SER A 114 -5.49 -10.74 2.15
N THR A 115 -4.50 -10.95 1.29
CA THR A 115 -3.21 -10.26 1.36
C THR A 115 -2.89 -9.58 0.04
N TYR A 116 -2.05 -8.53 0.08
CA TYR A 116 -1.41 -7.94 -1.08
C TYR A 116 0.10 -7.90 -0.86
N LYS A 117 0.89 -8.45 -1.79
CA LYS A 117 2.35 -8.65 -1.64
C LYS A 117 2.71 -9.35 -0.32
N GLY A 118 1.84 -10.24 0.16
CA GLY A 118 1.98 -10.96 1.41
C GLY A 118 1.70 -10.14 2.67
N TRP A 119 1.19 -8.91 2.56
CA TRP A 119 0.71 -8.14 3.70
C TRP A 119 -0.78 -8.37 3.89
N PRO A 120 -1.24 -8.83 5.10
CA PRO A 120 -2.65 -8.95 5.44
C PRO A 120 -3.36 -7.61 5.34
N LEU A 121 -4.58 -7.60 4.80
CA LEU A 121 -5.37 -6.40 4.54
C LEU A 121 -6.50 -6.26 5.56
N TYR A 122 -6.75 -5.02 5.98
CA TYR A 122 -7.72 -4.66 6.99
C TYR A 122 -8.55 -3.44 6.57
N TYR A 123 -9.70 -3.30 7.19
CA TYR A 123 -10.46 -2.06 7.23
C TYR A 123 -10.10 -1.23 8.46
N TYR A 124 -10.60 -0.01 8.50
CA TYR A 124 -10.58 0.83 9.70
C TYR A 124 -12.00 1.30 10.03
N THR A 125 -12.46 1.06 11.26
CA THR A 125 -13.84 1.41 11.68
C THR A 125 -14.09 2.92 11.70
N GLY A 126 -13.05 3.74 11.79
CA GLY A 126 -13.15 5.20 11.70
C GLY A 126 -13.47 5.72 10.29
N ASP A 127 -13.33 4.88 9.24
CA ASP A 127 -13.72 5.21 7.87
C ASP A 127 -15.19 4.84 7.67
N SER A 128 -16.07 5.81 7.82
CA SER A 128 -17.53 5.64 7.71
C SER A 128 -18.05 5.71 6.27
N GLN A 129 -17.23 6.15 5.32
CA GLN A 129 -17.57 6.32 3.91
C GLN A 129 -16.44 5.85 3.00
N SER A 130 -16.79 5.46 1.77
CA SER A 130 -15.85 5.17 0.69
C SER A 130 -14.88 6.34 0.48
N GLY A 131 -13.59 6.02 0.23
CA GLY A 131 -12.52 6.99 -0.02
C GLY A 131 -11.97 7.71 1.20
N GLN A 132 -12.52 7.52 2.40
CA GLN A 132 -11.91 8.03 3.63
C GLN A 132 -10.64 7.22 3.96
N VAL A 133 -9.61 7.89 4.50
CA VAL A 133 -8.30 7.32 4.83
C VAL A 133 -7.86 7.81 6.22
N LYS A 134 -8.75 7.69 7.22
CA LYS A 134 -8.48 8.18 8.57
C LYS A 134 -7.56 7.23 9.38
N GLY A 135 -7.40 6.00 8.91
CA GLY A 135 -6.57 4.98 9.56
C GLY A 135 -5.07 5.12 9.26
N ASP A 136 -4.68 5.99 8.31
CA ASP A 136 -3.26 6.14 7.96
C ASP A 136 -2.45 6.74 9.10
N ALA A 137 -1.27 6.20 9.35
CA ALA A 137 -0.32 6.56 10.41
C ALA A 137 -0.86 6.42 11.85
N VAL A 138 -2.01 5.75 12.07
CA VAL A 138 -2.52 5.50 13.43
C VAL A 138 -1.48 4.71 14.21
N ASN A 139 -1.11 5.27 15.38
CA ASN A 139 -0.05 4.75 16.26
C ASN A 139 1.30 4.51 15.57
N LYS A 140 1.53 5.08 14.38
CA LYS A 140 2.72 4.85 13.52
C LYS A 140 2.92 3.38 13.10
N ILE A 141 1.86 2.57 13.16
CA ILE A 141 1.92 1.13 12.82
C ILE A 141 0.84 0.69 11.83
N TRP A 142 -0.12 1.55 11.49
CA TRP A 142 -1.14 1.31 10.49
C TRP A 142 -0.97 2.26 9.32
N TYR A 143 -1.00 1.75 8.11
CA TYR A 143 -0.84 2.57 6.91
C TYR A 143 -1.81 2.15 5.83
N VAL A 144 -2.29 3.12 5.04
CA VAL A 144 -3.12 2.83 3.88
C VAL A 144 -2.39 1.88 2.94
N ALA A 145 -3.05 0.86 2.44
CA ALA A 145 -2.44 -0.05 1.47
C ALA A 145 -2.35 0.62 0.09
N LYS A 146 -1.16 0.56 -0.52
CA LYS A 146 -0.89 1.09 -1.86
C LYS A 146 -0.34 -0.01 -2.77
N PRO A 147 -0.62 0.05 -4.08
CA PRO A 147 -0.20 -1.01 -5.01
C PRO A 147 1.31 -1.05 -5.26
N ASP A 148 1.99 0.08 -5.12
CA ASP A 148 3.33 0.34 -5.64
C ASP A 148 4.30 0.91 -4.62
N TYR A 149 4.20 0.54 -3.37
CA TYR A 149 5.12 1.03 -2.34
C TYR A 149 6.59 0.83 -2.74
N LEU A 150 7.38 1.90 -2.62
CA LEU A 150 8.84 1.87 -2.71
C LEU A 150 9.45 1.32 -1.42
N LEU A 151 8.97 1.83 -0.30
CA LEU A 151 9.33 1.43 1.06
C LEU A 151 8.07 1.11 1.85
N MET A 152 8.16 0.20 2.80
CA MET A 152 7.11 -0.09 3.78
C MET A 152 7.66 -0.03 5.19
N VAL A 153 6.76 -0.06 6.17
CA VAL A 153 7.09 0.01 7.59
C VAL A 153 6.85 -1.35 8.24
N ALA A 154 7.84 -1.83 8.95
CA ALA A 154 7.76 -2.99 9.82
C ALA A 154 7.86 -2.56 11.29
N ASN A 155 7.25 -3.31 12.20
CA ASN A 155 7.36 -3.13 13.66
C ASN A 155 7.48 -4.49 14.34
N ALA A 156 8.69 -4.91 14.60
CA ALA A 156 8.99 -6.25 15.12
C ALA A 156 10.16 -6.24 16.10
N GLN A 157 10.29 -7.36 16.84
CA GLN A 157 11.49 -7.66 17.60
C GLN A 157 12.66 -7.80 16.60
N LEU A 158 13.77 -7.14 16.90
CA LEU A 158 15.01 -7.34 16.18
C LEU A 158 15.71 -8.59 16.72
N ILE A 159 16.05 -9.52 15.82
CA ILE A 159 16.74 -10.78 16.15
C ILE A 159 18.01 -10.85 15.29
N GLY A 160 19.16 -10.70 15.92
CA GLY A 160 20.44 -10.69 15.24
C GLY A 160 20.83 -12.04 14.62
N HIS A 161 21.88 -12.04 13.80
CA HIS A 161 22.51 -13.24 13.25
C HIS A 161 23.04 -14.16 14.38
N ASP A 162 23.41 -13.58 15.50
CA ASP A 162 23.82 -14.26 16.73
C ASP A 162 22.65 -14.82 17.54
N THR A 163 21.43 -14.75 17.01
CA THR A 163 20.17 -15.21 17.61
C THR A 163 19.71 -14.44 18.85
N LYS A 164 20.39 -13.37 19.22
CA LYS A 164 20.00 -12.52 20.35
C LYS A 164 18.91 -11.52 19.95
N ASN A 165 18.11 -11.13 20.93
CA ASN A 165 17.12 -10.08 20.82
C ASN A 165 17.75 -8.70 21.08
N TYR A 166 17.38 -7.71 20.23
CA TYR A 166 17.87 -6.35 20.33
C TYR A 166 16.72 -5.34 20.34
N LEU A 167 16.95 -4.24 21.04
CA LEU A 167 16.12 -3.03 20.96
C LEU A 167 16.57 -2.14 19.79
N GLY A 168 15.85 -1.05 19.52
CA GLY A 168 16.16 -0.14 18.42
C GLY A 168 17.48 0.63 18.56
N ASP A 169 18.06 0.68 19.76
CA ASP A 169 19.39 1.23 20.06
C ASP A 169 20.50 0.17 20.02
N TYR A 170 20.15 -1.05 19.64
CA TYR A 170 21.04 -2.23 19.55
C TYR A 170 21.55 -2.75 20.90
N THR A 171 20.97 -2.35 22.02
CA THR A 171 21.15 -3.04 23.30
C THR A 171 20.39 -4.35 23.31
N GLU A 172 20.92 -5.40 23.97
CA GLU A 172 20.20 -6.66 24.12
C GLU A 172 18.93 -6.45 24.97
N GLY A 173 17.79 -6.93 24.45
CA GLY A 173 16.52 -6.79 25.12
C GLY A 173 15.32 -7.18 24.26
N THR A 174 14.15 -7.25 24.90
CA THR A 174 12.90 -7.62 24.24
C THR A 174 12.01 -6.39 24.04
N GLY A 175 11.57 -6.17 22.80
CA GLY A 175 10.71 -5.06 22.43
C GLY A 175 10.62 -4.90 20.91
N LYS A 176 9.54 -4.29 20.42
CA LYS A 176 9.39 -4.04 19.01
C LYS A 176 10.09 -2.74 18.61
N THR A 177 10.66 -2.74 17.44
CA THR A 177 11.29 -1.59 16.80
C THR A 177 10.63 -1.33 15.46
N ILE A 178 10.31 -0.06 15.17
CA ILE A 178 9.82 0.38 13.84
C ILE A 178 11.04 0.53 12.93
N TYR A 179 10.97 -0.04 11.73
CA TYR A 179 12.03 0.08 10.72
C TYR A 179 11.46 -0.03 9.29
N LEU A 180 12.28 0.31 8.31
CA LEU A 180 11.90 0.29 6.89
C LEU A 180 12.25 -1.04 6.25
N THR A 181 11.35 -1.46 5.35
CA THR A 181 11.50 -2.64 4.49
C THR A 181 11.18 -2.29 3.05
N ASP A 182 11.46 -3.19 2.12
CA ASP A 182 10.86 -3.13 0.80
C ASP A 182 9.35 -3.51 0.85
N ASP A 183 8.70 -3.49 -0.31
CA ASP A 183 7.28 -3.80 -0.44
C ASP A 183 6.92 -5.28 -0.19
N LYS A 184 7.93 -6.16 -0.11
CA LYS A 184 7.80 -7.58 0.23
C LYS A 184 8.15 -7.89 1.68
N GLY A 185 8.47 -6.86 2.49
CA GLY A 185 8.83 -7.01 3.90
C GLY A 185 10.25 -7.49 4.14
N ARG A 186 11.17 -7.31 3.19
CA ARG A 186 12.60 -7.54 3.40
C ARG A 186 13.23 -6.32 4.06
N THR A 187 13.99 -6.54 5.12
CA THR A 187 14.62 -5.48 5.91
C THR A 187 15.67 -4.71 5.12
N LEU A 188 15.71 -3.41 5.32
CA LEU A 188 16.67 -2.50 4.70
C LEU A 188 17.67 -1.99 5.75
N TYR A 189 18.94 -1.96 5.35
CA TYR A 189 20.08 -1.59 6.17
C TYR A 189 20.85 -0.42 5.57
N ALA A 190 21.56 0.31 6.42
CA ALA A 190 22.60 1.22 6.03
C ALA A 190 23.98 0.66 6.43
N PHE A 191 25.04 1.07 5.77
CA PHE A 191 26.41 0.76 6.15
C PHE A 191 27.05 1.93 6.88
N LYS A 192 27.45 1.76 8.13
CA LYS A 192 27.92 2.87 8.97
C LYS A 192 29.09 3.69 8.39
N PRO A 193 30.06 3.10 7.64
CA PRO A 193 31.11 3.84 6.95
C PRO A 193 30.68 4.61 5.70
N ASP A 194 29.45 4.41 5.19
CA ASP A 194 28.93 5.19 4.06
C ASP A 194 28.82 6.67 4.41
N LYS A 195 28.72 7.49 3.37
CA LYS A 195 28.58 8.94 3.47
C LYS A 195 27.32 9.38 2.74
N PHE A 196 26.98 10.66 2.89
CA PHE A 196 25.78 11.22 2.26
C PHE A 196 25.78 10.97 0.74
N ASN A 197 24.83 10.15 0.29
CA ASN A 197 24.68 9.73 -1.11
C ASN A 197 25.95 9.09 -1.70
N LYS A 198 26.75 8.43 -0.88
CA LYS A 198 27.98 7.77 -1.32
C LYS A 198 28.10 6.39 -0.71
N ASN A 199 28.08 5.37 -1.58
CA ASN A 199 28.34 3.98 -1.25
C ASN A 199 29.84 3.75 -1.15
N ASN A 200 30.32 3.32 0.02
CA ASN A 200 31.71 2.98 0.30
C ASN A 200 31.91 1.48 0.51
N TYR A 201 30.88 0.68 0.35
CA TYR A 201 30.93 -0.77 0.61
C TYR A 201 31.04 -1.59 -0.67
N THR A 202 30.20 -1.29 -1.68
CA THR A 202 30.05 -2.14 -2.86
C THR A 202 31.32 -2.14 -3.70
N ALA A 203 31.85 -3.32 -4.00
CA ALA A 203 32.98 -3.47 -4.90
C ALA A 203 32.57 -3.20 -6.36
N ALA A 204 33.50 -2.72 -7.20
CA ALA A 204 33.22 -2.35 -8.59
C ALA A 204 32.73 -3.53 -9.46
N ASP A 205 33.11 -4.74 -9.11
CA ASP A 205 32.69 -6.00 -9.74
C ASP A 205 31.46 -6.63 -9.07
N PHE A 206 30.90 -5.97 -8.03
CA PHE A 206 29.81 -6.47 -7.22
C PHE A 206 30.08 -7.82 -6.52
N SER A 207 31.33 -8.21 -6.34
CA SER A 207 31.71 -9.48 -5.70
C SER A 207 31.17 -9.64 -4.26
N ASN A 208 30.84 -8.52 -3.58
CA ASN A 208 30.27 -8.53 -2.23
C ASN A 208 28.74 -8.46 -2.17
N ASP A 209 28.04 -8.43 -3.33
CA ASP A 209 26.56 -8.41 -3.40
C ASP A 209 25.91 -9.67 -2.79
N ALA A 210 26.63 -10.81 -2.76
CA ALA A 210 26.11 -12.02 -2.12
C ALA A 210 25.80 -11.83 -0.62
N THR A 211 26.56 -10.94 0.05
CA THR A 211 26.36 -10.67 1.48
C THR A 211 25.51 -9.44 1.71
N TRP A 212 25.77 -8.33 0.98
CA TRP A 212 25.06 -7.08 1.14
C TRP A 212 24.69 -6.48 -0.22
N PRO A 213 23.67 -7.05 -0.88
CA PRO A 213 23.21 -6.52 -2.17
C PRO A 213 22.59 -5.15 -2.01
N ILE A 214 22.85 -4.27 -2.97
CA ILE A 214 22.27 -2.93 -3.01
C ILE A 214 20.76 -2.98 -3.28
N PHE A 215 20.01 -2.06 -2.68
CA PHE A 215 18.57 -1.89 -2.95
C PHE A 215 18.36 -1.04 -4.21
N GLN A 216 17.91 -1.68 -5.31
CA GLN A 216 17.90 -1.09 -6.66
C GLN A 216 16.55 -0.50 -7.10
N LYS A 217 15.53 -0.47 -6.25
CA LYS A 217 14.22 0.11 -6.60
C LYS A 217 14.31 1.64 -6.64
N GLU A 218 13.82 2.27 -7.72
CA GLU A 218 14.00 3.71 -7.96
C GLU A 218 12.73 4.52 -7.73
N THR A 219 11.55 3.92 -7.93
CA THR A 219 10.26 4.61 -7.89
C THR A 219 9.22 3.83 -7.13
N GLY A 220 8.22 4.53 -6.63
CA GLY A 220 7.08 3.97 -5.93
C GLY A 220 6.56 4.92 -4.86
N ALA A 221 5.43 4.55 -4.29
CA ALA A 221 4.80 5.31 -3.21
C ALA A 221 5.61 5.17 -1.90
N LEU A 222 5.44 6.14 -1.02
CA LEU A 222 6.04 6.14 0.30
C LEU A 222 4.94 6.02 1.38
N PRO A 223 5.23 5.36 2.51
CA PRO A 223 4.38 5.44 3.69
C PRO A 223 4.47 6.86 4.29
N SER A 224 3.43 7.29 4.98
CA SER A 224 3.35 8.65 5.55
C SER A 224 4.45 8.97 6.56
N LEU A 225 5.14 7.94 7.06
CA LEU A 225 6.32 8.07 7.92
C LEU A 225 7.55 8.62 7.18
N VAL A 226 7.61 8.45 5.85
CA VAL A 226 8.79 8.75 5.02
C VAL A 226 8.49 9.98 4.14
N ARG A 227 9.33 11.01 4.23
CA ARG A 227 9.22 12.21 3.38
C ARG A 227 9.93 11.96 2.05
N THR A 228 9.35 12.45 0.98
CA THR A 228 9.97 12.37 -0.36
C THR A 228 11.36 13.00 -0.40
N ALA A 229 11.58 14.08 0.36
CA ALA A 229 12.88 14.76 0.44
C ALA A 229 13.98 13.91 1.11
N ASP A 230 13.62 12.85 1.83
CA ASP A 230 14.58 11.94 2.45
C ASP A 230 15.06 10.83 1.49
N ILE A 231 14.48 10.77 0.28
CA ILE A 231 14.77 9.73 -0.72
C ILE A 231 15.58 10.31 -1.88
N ALA A 232 16.63 9.61 -2.27
CA ALA A 232 17.36 9.89 -3.50
C ALA A 232 17.83 8.58 -4.15
N VAL A 233 18.30 8.67 -5.38
CA VAL A 233 18.88 7.55 -6.13
C VAL A 233 20.29 7.93 -6.55
N ILE A 234 21.24 7.07 -6.24
CA ILE A 234 22.64 7.22 -6.65
C ILE A 234 23.03 6.19 -7.70
N ASN A 235 24.10 6.48 -8.43
CA ASN A 235 24.72 5.51 -9.34
C ASN A 235 25.91 4.84 -8.65
N VAL A 236 25.90 3.51 -8.61
CA VAL A 236 26.97 2.68 -8.05
C VAL A 236 27.47 1.75 -9.16
N TYR A 237 28.57 2.10 -9.78
CA TYR A 237 29.18 1.32 -10.87
C TYR A 237 28.18 0.92 -11.97
N GLY A 238 27.29 1.85 -12.36
CA GLY A 238 26.29 1.63 -13.40
C GLY A 238 24.93 1.12 -12.93
N LYS A 239 24.82 0.63 -11.69
CA LYS A 239 23.54 0.26 -11.08
C LYS A 239 22.96 1.41 -10.27
N LYS A 240 21.63 1.49 -10.20
CA LYS A 240 20.93 2.45 -9.36
C LYS A 240 20.76 1.89 -7.96
N GLN A 241 20.97 2.73 -6.96
CA GLN A 241 20.75 2.37 -5.55
C GLN A 241 19.93 3.45 -4.87
N LEU A 242 18.89 3.05 -4.13
CA LEU A 242 18.10 3.97 -3.33
C LEU A 242 18.89 4.42 -2.09
N THR A 243 18.71 5.68 -1.71
CA THR A 243 19.20 6.21 -0.44
C THR A 243 18.04 6.74 0.40
N PHE A 244 18.19 6.65 1.72
CA PHE A 244 17.29 7.24 2.70
C PHE A 244 18.07 8.18 3.62
N LYS A 245 17.69 9.46 3.67
CA LYS A 245 18.44 10.52 4.39
C LYS A 245 19.94 10.52 4.05
N GLY A 246 20.24 10.25 2.78
CA GLY A 246 21.60 10.14 2.27
C GLY A 246 22.30 8.80 2.53
N TRP A 247 21.72 7.89 3.30
CA TRP A 247 22.28 6.53 3.50
C TRP A 247 21.95 5.64 2.32
N PRO A 248 22.92 5.08 1.58
CA PRO A 248 22.70 3.98 0.65
C PRO A 248 22.05 2.79 1.34
N LEU A 249 21.03 2.20 0.70
CA LEU A 249 20.26 1.11 1.28
C LEU A 249 20.67 -0.24 0.72
N TYR A 250 20.74 -1.23 1.60
CA TYR A 250 21.16 -2.59 1.31
C TYR A 250 20.19 -3.61 1.88
N TYR A 251 20.21 -4.81 1.31
CA TYR A 251 19.69 -6.01 1.93
C TYR A 251 20.83 -6.77 2.64
N PHE A 252 20.43 -7.73 3.47
CA PHE A 252 21.37 -8.73 3.99
C PHE A 252 21.09 -10.09 3.34
N GLY A 253 22.09 -10.70 2.71
CA GLY A 253 21.92 -11.92 1.92
C GLY A 253 21.45 -13.14 2.73
N GLN A 254 21.59 -13.11 4.07
CA GLN A 254 21.12 -14.16 4.96
C GLN A 254 19.75 -13.87 5.59
N ASP A 255 19.11 -12.76 5.26
CA ASP A 255 17.69 -12.52 5.56
C ASP A 255 16.83 -13.23 4.50
N ILE A 256 16.65 -14.54 4.68
CA ILE A 256 16.00 -15.42 3.70
C ILE A 256 14.48 -15.36 3.84
N GLN A 257 14.00 -15.21 5.07
CA GLN A 257 12.59 -15.16 5.39
C GLN A 257 12.11 -13.70 5.44
N ARG A 258 10.86 -13.48 5.02
CA ARG A 258 10.16 -12.22 5.25
C ARG A 258 10.21 -11.86 6.73
N GLY A 259 10.59 -10.60 7.05
CA GLY A 259 10.72 -10.12 8.42
C GLY A 259 12.00 -10.54 9.15
N ASP A 260 12.90 -11.28 8.50
CA ASP A 260 14.25 -11.45 9.03
C ASP A 260 14.96 -10.09 9.15
N ASN A 261 15.76 -9.92 10.21
CA ASN A 261 16.54 -8.70 10.45
C ASN A 261 17.90 -9.04 11.07
N LYS A 262 18.48 -10.15 10.62
CA LYS A 262 19.74 -10.74 11.13
C LYS A 262 20.96 -9.86 10.92
N GLY A 263 20.93 -9.01 9.89
CA GLY A 263 22.05 -8.13 9.53
C GLY A 263 22.49 -7.17 10.64
N ILE A 264 21.59 -6.85 11.62
CA ILE A 264 21.89 -5.92 12.71
C ILE A 264 23.10 -6.29 13.56
N SER A 265 23.44 -7.59 13.65
CA SER A 265 24.57 -8.07 14.43
C SER A 265 25.69 -8.69 13.57
N PHE A 266 25.62 -8.60 12.23
CA PHE A 266 26.64 -9.13 11.32
C PHE A 266 27.50 -8.03 10.70
N PRO A 267 28.87 -8.13 10.71
CA PRO A 267 29.69 -9.10 11.46
C PRO A 267 29.70 -8.80 12.96
N ARG A 268 29.19 -7.66 13.37
CA ARG A 268 28.98 -7.22 14.76
C ARG A 268 27.92 -6.14 14.82
N VAL A 269 27.32 -5.97 15.98
CA VAL A 269 26.32 -4.94 16.26
C VAL A 269 26.79 -3.53 15.87
N GLY A 270 25.93 -2.76 15.24
CA GLY A 270 26.14 -1.35 14.91
C GLY A 270 26.96 -1.07 13.64
N VAL A 271 27.40 -2.10 12.90
CA VAL A 271 28.05 -1.92 11.58
C VAL A 271 27.00 -1.74 10.49
N TRP A 272 25.93 -2.49 10.55
CA TRP A 272 24.82 -2.46 9.61
C TRP A 272 23.50 -2.16 10.34
N PRO A 273 23.26 -0.89 10.70
CA PRO A 273 22.00 -0.51 11.33
C PRO A 273 20.83 -0.67 10.34
N ILE A 274 19.67 -1.09 10.87
CA ILE A 274 18.40 -0.90 10.17
C ILE A 274 18.13 0.59 10.01
N VAL A 275 17.30 0.95 9.04
CA VAL A 275 16.87 2.35 8.85
C VAL A 275 15.44 2.56 9.34
N ASN A 276 15.16 3.70 9.93
CA ASN A 276 13.86 4.09 10.46
C ASN A 276 13.67 5.62 10.45
N ASP A 277 12.53 6.11 10.92
CA ASP A 277 12.22 7.54 10.99
C ASP A 277 13.21 8.36 11.85
N ASN A 278 13.83 7.72 12.88
CA ASN A 278 14.82 8.33 13.75
C ASN A 278 16.26 8.25 13.21
N THR A 279 16.48 7.56 12.09
CA THR A 279 17.81 7.50 11.46
C THR A 279 18.30 8.93 11.17
N ALA A 280 19.45 9.28 11.71
CA ALA A 280 20.09 10.58 11.44
C ALA A 280 20.47 10.68 9.95
N VAL A 281 20.63 11.93 9.47
CA VAL A 281 21.18 12.16 8.13
C VAL A 281 22.59 11.57 8.05
N ALA A 282 22.93 10.94 6.92
CA ALA A 282 24.26 10.40 6.70
C ALA A 282 25.33 11.50 6.80
N PRO A 283 26.51 11.20 7.35
CA PRO A 283 27.57 12.18 7.47
C PRO A 283 28.06 12.66 6.09
N ALA A 284 28.44 13.92 5.99
CA ALA A 284 29.01 14.51 4.78
C ALA A 284 30.23 13.73 4.29
N ASN A 285 30.55 13.90 3.00
CA ASN A 285 31.73 13.28 2.36
C ASN A 285 33.03 13.84 2.92
#